data_1104004b8948665e2b4d4f6212f22c08
#
_entry.id   1104004b8948665e2b4d4f6212f22c08
#
_cell.length_a   1.000
_cell.length_b   1.000
_cell.length_c   1.000
_cell.angle_alpha   90.00
_cell.angle_beta   90.00
_cell.angle_gamma   90.00
#
_symmetry.space_group_name_H-M   'P 1'
#
loop_
_entity.id
_entity.type
_entity.pdbx_description
1 polymer ?
#
loop_
_entity_poly.entity_id
_entity_poly.type
_entity_poly.pdbx_seq_one_letter_code
_entity_poly.pdbx_strand_id
1 'polypeptide(L)'
;MSTPRILALDRGGNPWGWITWEDAVTYHAKGLVAWEAGESDFEFHGGHSRMTGERSTITTQSIIAVKGMDLGKLGAKIFKEPTVDNELLFRRDRQLCAYCGNIYGDDKLTRDHIFPVSMGGKDKWMNLVTACRPCNHRKADRTLANARMELLYVPYVPNRYEYLILQNRKILADQMEFLMSGVPEHSRIRKEH
;
A
#
# COMPACT_ATOMS: atom_id res chain seq x y z
N MET A 1 -14.89 9.78 13.19
CA MET A 1 -14.58 9.20 11.87
C MET A 1 -13.11 9.51 11.58
N SER A 2 -12.27 8.55 11.22
CA SER A 2 -10.88 8.86 10.88
C SER A 2 -10.85 9.66 9.56
N THR A 3 -10.18 10.80 9.58
CA THR A 3 -9.97 11.63 8.39
C THR A 3 -9.27 10.81 7.29
N PRO A 4 -9.71 10.90 6.03
CA PRO A 4 -9.07 10.18 4.93
C PRO A 4 -7.60 10.64 4.78
N ARG A 5 -6.75 9.75 4.31
CA ARG A 5 -5.36 10.08 3.99
C ARG A 5 -5.29 10.72 2.61
N ILE A 6 -4.31 11.58 2.42
CA ILE A 6 -4.03 12.26 1.16
C ILE A 6 -2.92 11.50 0.45
N LEU A 7 -3.07 11.30 -0.87
CA LEU A 7 -2.05 10.65 -1.69
C LEU A 7 -1.01 11.69 -2.10
N ALA A 8 0.23 11.49 -1.67
CA ALA A 8 1.34 12.36 -2.05
C ALA A 8 2.10 11.79 -3.26
N LEU A 9 2.38 12.66 -4.21
CA LEU A 9 3.14 12.38 -5.43
C LEU A 9 4.43 13.20 -5.46
N ASP A 10 5.40 12.78 -6.26
CA ASP A 10 6.46 13.67 -6.69
C ASP A 10 5.97 14.66 -7.78
N ARG A 11 6.83 15.61 -8.19
CA ARG A 11 6.47 16.57 -9.25
C ARG A 11 6.14 15.92 -10.59
N GLY A 12 6.69 14.73 -10.86
CA GLY A 12 6.45 13.96 -12.07
C GLY A 12 5.20 13.11 -12.05
N GLY A 13 4.44 13.12 -10.95
CA GLY A 13 3.23 12.31 -10.80
C GLY A 13 3.48 10.89 -10.30
N ASN A 14 4.69 10.55 -9.86
CA ASN A 14 4.94 9.24 -9.31
C ASN A 14 4.45 9.17 -7.85
N PRO A 15 3.65 8.16 -7.47
CA PRO A 15 3.10 8.09 -6.14
C PRO A 15 4.21 7.86 -5.10
N TRP A 16 4.25 8.74 -4.11
CA TRP A 16 5.25 8.70 -3.05
C TRP A 16 4.76 7.98 -1.80
N GLY A 17 3.53 8.23 -1.37
CA GLY A 17 2.98 7.60 -0.18
C GLY A 17 1.68 8.25 0.30
N TRP A 18 1.19 7.72 1.39
CA TRP A 18 0.05 8.27 2.12
C TRP A 18 0.54 9.25 3.19
N ILE A 19 0.01 10.45 3.17
CA ILE A 19 0.28 11.47 4.18
C ILE A 19 -0.98 11.80 4.98
N THR A 20 -0.79 12.42 6.12
CA THR A 20 -1.90 12.93 6.92
C THR A 20 -2.37 14.27 6.36
N TRP A 21 -3.55 14.73 6.79
CA TRP A 21 -4.03 16.05 6.41
C TRP A 21 -3.16 17.17 7.03
N GLU A 22 -2.58 16.95 8.22
CA GLU A 22 -1.67 17.88 8.86
C GLU A 22 -0.38 18.09 8.04
N ASP A 23 0.13 17.02 7.46
CA ASP A 23 1.27 17.09 6.54
C ASP A 23 0.90 17.91 5.31
N ALA A 24 -0.27 17.66 4.70
CA ALA A 24 -0.74 18.39 3.53
C ALA A 24 -0.91 19.87 3.82
N VAL A 25 -1.55 20.25 4.94
CA VAL A 25 -1.65 21.65 5.40
C VAL A 25 -0.27 22.27 5.56
N THR A 26 0.68 21.53 6.11
CA THR A 26 2.07 22.00 6.27
C THR A 26 2.74 22.26 4.93
N TYR A 27 2.54 21.38 3.93
CA TYR A 27 3.08 21.58 2.58
C TYR A 27 2.48 22.79 1.88
N HIS A 28 1.16 23.02 2.03
CA HIS A 28 0.51 24.24 1.54
C HIS A 28 1.06 25.50 2.18
N ALA A 29 1.12 25.53 3.51
CA ALA A 29 1.61 26.69 4.26
C ALA A 29 3.07 27.06 3.90
N LYS A 30 3.89 26.07 3.53
CA LYS A 30 5.28 26.26 3.09
C LYS A 30 5.44 26.52 1.58
N GLY A 31 4.35 26.55 0.79
CA GLY A 31 4.40 26.71 -0.66
C GLY A 31 5.07 25.54 -1.37
N LEU A 32 5.05 24.33 -0.76
CA LEU A 32 5.70 23.13 -1.28
C LEU A 32 4.77 22.30 -2.17
N VAL A 33 3.49 22.59 -2.27
CA VAL A 33 2.59 21.94 -3.22
C VAL A 33 2.91 22.46 -4.64
N ALA A 34 3.12 21.55 -5.57
CA ALA A 34 3.44 21.86 -6.97
C ALA A 34 2.16 21.91 -7.81
N TRP A 35 1.30 20.93 -7.63
CA TRP A 35 -0.03 20.79 -8.24
C TRP A 35 -0.87 19.81 -7.44
N GLU A 36 -2.17 19.81 -7.69
CA GLU A 36 -3.17 18.97 -7.03
C GLU A 36 -4.04 18.27 -8.06
N ALA A 37 -4.64 17.16 -7.66
CA ALA A 37 -5.56 16.38 -8.46
C ALA A 37 -6.58 15.66 -7.56
N GLY A 38 -7.66 15.18 -8.18
CA GLY A 38 -8.75 14.50 -7.51
C GLY A 38 -10.02 15.35 -7.54
N GLU A 39 -11.12 14.72 -7.16
CA GLU A 39 -12.44 15.37 -7.11
C GLU A 39 -12.85 15.73 -5.67
N SER A 40 -12.12 15.20 -4.70
CA SER A 40 -12.42 15.38 -3.27
C SER A 40 -11.63 16.53 -2.69
N ASP A 41 -12.31 17.61 -2.35
CA ASP A 41 -11.73 18.78 -1.68
C ASP A 41 -11.90 18.68 -0.15
N PHE A 42 -10.85 19.04 0.57
CA PHE A 42 -10.83 19.12 2.03
C PHE A 42 -10.52 20.53 2.46
N GLU A 43 -11.37 21.08 3.29
CA GLU A 43 -11.20 22.43 3.86
C GLU A 43 -10.78 22.34 5.32
N PHE A 44 -9.65 22.97 5.64
CA PHE A 44 -9.08 23.00 6.98
C PHE A 44 -9.02 24.43 7.50
N HIS A 45 -9.57 24.63 8.69
CA HIS A 45 -9.64 25.93 9.31
C HIS A 45 -8.57 26.07 10.40
N GLY A 46 -7.76 27.11 10.29
CA GLY A 46 -6.79 27.50 11.30
C GLY A 46 -7.32 28.48 12.32
N GLY A 47 -6.42 29.21 12.96
CA GLY A 47 -6.74 30.26 13.90
C GLY A 47 -7.20 31.56 13.23
N HIS A 48 -7.67 32.52 14.06
CA HIS A 48 -8.00 33.85 13.60
C HIS A 48 -6.76 34.75 13.59
N SER A 49 -6.62 35.55 12.55
CA SER A 49 -5.58 36.60 12.47
C SER A 49 -5.82 37.67 13.55
N ARG A 50 -4.80 37.95 14.32
CA ARG A 50 -4.88 39.07 15.32
C ARG A 50 -5.02 40.43 14.68
N MET A 51 -4.61 40.57 13.42
CA MET A 51 -4.65 41.86 12.70
C MET A 51 -5.95 42.04 11.92
N THR A 52 -6.46 41.01 11.26
CA THR A 52 -7.65 41.15 10.41
C THR A 52 -8.91 40.54 11.02
N GLY A 53 -8.78 39.72 12.07
CA GLY A 53 -9.90 38.98 12.66
C GLY A 53 -10.36 37.77 11.79
N GLU A 54 -9.83 37.63 10.58
CA GLU A 54 -10.21 36.56 9.65
C GLU A 54 -9.63 35.21 10.07
N ARG A 55 -10.39 34.18 9.84
CA ARG A 55 -9.96 32.79 10.06
C ARG A 55 -9.15 32.30 8.88
N SER A 56 -7.96 31.76 9.13
CA SER A 56 -7.18 31.16 8.07
C SER A 56 -7.84 29.84 7.59
N THR A 57 -7.91 29.66 6.28
CA THR A 57 -8.47 28.46 5.65
C THR A 57 -7.48 27.95 4.62
N ILE A 58 -7.28 26.63 4.60
CA ILE A 58 -6.51 25.94 3.56
C ILE A 58 -7.41 24.87 2.96
N THR A 59 -7.58 24.92 1.64
CA THR A 59 -8.23 23.87 0.87
C THR A 59 -7.15 23.01 0.20
N THR A 60 -7.32 21.70 0.17
CA THR A 60 -6.44 20.75 -0.52
C THR A 60 -7.26 19.65 -1.15
N GLN A 61 -6.78 19.12 -2.27
CA GLN A 61 -7.41 17.96 -2.91
C GLN A 61 -6.90 16.64 -2.32
N SER A 62 -7.54 15.54 -2.71
CA SER A 62 -7.24 14.20 -2.22
C SER A 62 -5.87 13.68 -2.67
N ILE A 63 -5.29 14.30 -3.73
CA ILE A 63 -3.99 13.95 -4.32
C ILE A 63 -3.19 15.24 -4.46
N ILE A 64 -1.97 15.26 -3.93
CA ILE A 64 -1.07 16.42 -4.04
C ILE A 64 0.32 16.02 -4.52
N ALA A 65 0.91 16.83 -5.39
CA ALA A 65 2.30 16.69 -5.79
C ALA A 65 3.18 17.65 -4.98
N VAL A 66 4.25 17.14 -4.37
CA VAL A 66 5.10 17.88 -3.44
C VAL A 66 6.45 18.21 -4.07
N LYS A 67 6.85 19.50 -3.98
CA LYS A 67 8.17 19.98 -4.44
C LYS A 67 9.29 19.38 -3.57
N GLY A 68 10.42 19.05 -4.20
CA GLY A 68 11.57 18.47 -3.50
C GLY A 68 11.51 16.95 -3.33
N MET A 69 10.36 16.33 -3.58
CA MET A 69 10.23 14.89 -3.75
C MET A 69 10.43 14.58 -5.23
N ASP A 70 11.58 14.04 -5.59
CA ASP A 70 11.90 13.70 -6.97
C ASP A 70 12.33 12.22 -7.03
N LEU A 71 11.34 11.34 -7.14
CA LEU A 71 11.57 9.90 -7.25
C LEU A 71 12.24 9.55 -8.59
N GLY A 72 12.03 10.38 -9.62
CA GLY A 72 12.68 10.21 -10.92
C GLY A 72 14.19 10.37 -10.86
N LYS A 73 14.71 11.34 -10.06
CA LYS A 73 16.15 11.56 -9.87
C LYS A 73 16.79 10.59 -8.88
N LEU A 74 16.04 10.16 -7.88
CA LEU A 74 16.51 9.15 -6.93
C LEU A 74 16.55 7.73 -7.55
N GLY A 75 15.93 7.57 -8.72
CA GLY A 75 16.00 6.38 -9.56
C GLY A 75 15.50 5.10 -8.89
N ALA A 76 15.63 3.99 -9.60
CA ALA A 76 15.32 2.64 -9.12
C ALA A 76 16.03 2.24 -7.79
N LYS A 77 17.00 3.01 -7.33
CA LYS A 77 17.72 2.79 -6.05
C LYS A 77 16.84 2.94 -4.81
N ILE A 78 15.73 3.69 -4.89
CA ILE A 78 14.84 3.90 -3.72
C ILE A 78 13.64 2.96 -3.72
N PHE A 79 13.29 2.36 -4.84
CA PHE A 79 12.31 1.29 -4.83
C PHE A 79 12.95 -0.01 -4.31
N LYS A 80 13.45 0.06 -3.08
CA LYS A 80 13.77 -1.15 -2.34
C LYS A 80 12.47 -1.96 -2.21
N GLU A 81 12.56 -3.25 -2.53
CA GLU A 81 11.45 -4.17 -2.30
C GLU A 81 10.80 -3.86 -0.95
N PRO A 82 9.51 -3.52 -0.91
CA PRO A 82 8.88 -3.09 0.33
C PRO A 82 8.95 -4.21 1.38
N THR A 83 9.06 -3.83 2.64
CA THR A 83 9.04 -4.81 3.73
C THR A 83 7.71 -5.55 3.77
N VAL A 84 7.78 -6.85 4.00
CA VAL A 84 6.59 -7.69 4.11
C VAL A 84 6.16 -7.75 5.56
N ASP A 85 4.94 -7.30 5.86
CA ASP A 85 4.24 -7.63 7.10
C ASP A 85 3.06 -8.58 6.83
N ASN A 86 2.46 -9.10 7.88
CA ASN A 86 1.39 -10.08 7.73
C ASN A 86 0.12 -9.47 7.13
N GLU A 87 -0.23 -8.25 7.49
CA GLU A 87 -1.44 -7.60 6.98
C GLU A 87 -1.33 -7.39 5.47
N LEU A 88 -0.21 -6.83 5.01
CA LEU A 88 0.03 -6.61 3.58
C LEU A 88 0.11 -7.93 2.81
N LEU A 89 0.72 -8.97 3.40
CA LEU A 89 0.80 -10.30 2.79
C LEU A 89 -0.61 -10.89 2.60
N PHE A 90 -1.44 -10.86 3.66
CA PHE A 90 -2.79 -11.41 3.61
C PHE A 90 -3.66 -10.65 2.61
N ARG A 91 -3.52 -9.33 2.53
CA ARG A 91 -4.21 -8.48 1.55
C ARG A 91 -3.74 -8.75 0.13
N ARG A 92 -2.41 -8.88 -0.12
CA ARG A 92 -1.88 -9.27 -1.44
C ARG A 92 -2.50 -10.57 -1.92
N ASP A 93 -2.64 -11.52 -1.02
CA ASP A 93 -3.14 -12.86 -1.30
C ASP A 93 -4.67 -12.97 -1.13
N ARG A 94 -5.38 -11.83 -0.82
CA ARG A 94 -6.84 -11.76 -0.72
C ARG A 94 -7.40 -12.67 0.38
N GLN A 95 -6.68 -12.79 1.50
CA GLN A 95 -7.00 -13.70 2.60
C GLN A 95 -7.19 -15.17 2.16
N LEU A 96 -6.71 -15.53 0.97
CA LEU A 96 -6.80 -16.85 0.40
C LEU A 96 -5.64 -17.74 0.86
N CYS A 97 -5.93 -18.88 1.44
CA CYS A 97 -4.90 -19.88 1.73
C CYS A 97 -4.28 -20.42 0.42
N ALA A 98 -2.97 -20.30 0.28
CA ALA A 98 -2.23 -20.72 -0.92
C ALA A 98 -2.32 -22.24 -1.21
N TYR A 99 -2.76 -23.03 -0.24
CA TYR A 99 -2.77 -24.49 -0.32
C TYR A 99 -4.16 -25.08 -0.48
N CYS A 100 -5.14 -24.63 0.28
CA CYS A 100 -6.50 -25.19 0.22
C CYS A 100 -7.50 -24.29 -0.53
N GLY A 101 -7.14 -23.06 -0.87
CA GLY A 101 -8.00 -22.17 -1.61
C GLY A 101 -9.17 -21.56 -0.83
N ASN A 102 -9.25 -21.78 0.48
CA ASN A 102 -10.29 -21.20 1.30
C ASN A 102 -9.89 -19.79 1.79
N ILE A 103 -10.86 -18.91 1.90
CA ILE A 103 -10.71 -17.57 2.45
C ILE A 103 -10.95 -17.62 3.98
N TYR A 104 -10.12 -16.91 4.73
CA TYR A 104 -10.20 -16.85 6.19
C TYR A 104 -10.01 -15.41 6.68
N GLY A 105 -10.53 -15.12 7.89
CA GLY A 105 -10.15 -13.91 8.62
C GLY A 105 -8.67 -13.92 9.04
N ASP A 106 -8.11 -12.74 9.24
CA ASP A 106 -6.70 -12.55 9.55
C ASP A 106 -6.24 -13.32 10.80
N ASP A 107 -7.16 -13.54 11.76
CA ASP A 107 -6.95 -14.32 13.00
C ASP A 107 -6.64 -15.80 12.77
N LYS A 108 -7.09 -16.36 11.64
CA LYS A 108 -6.88 -17.76 11.25
C LYS A 108 -5.77 -17.95 10.22
N LEU A 109 -5.20 -16.84 9.74
CA LEU A 109 -4.14 -16.85 8.76
C LEU A 109 -2.76 -16.77 9.41
N THR A 110 -1.77 -17.25 8.69
CA THR A 110 -0.36 -17.21 9.03
C THR A 110 0.48 -16.94 7.81
N ARG A 111 1.65 -16.37 8.01
CA ARG A 111 2.73 -16.32 7.02
C ARG A 111 3.36 -17.71 6.90
N ASP A 112 3.54 -18.19 5.70
CA ASP A 112 4.31 -19.40 5.44
C ASP A 112 5.43 -19.12 4.44
N HIS A 113 6.61 -19.70 4.70
CA HIS A 113 7.77 -19.63 3.82
C HIS A 113 7.75 -20.80 2.84
N ILE A 114 7.67 -20.52 1.55
CA ILE A 114 7.72 -21.54 0.48
C ILE A 114 9.00 -22.37 0.64
N PHE A 115 10.14 -21.70 0.71
CA PHE A 115 11.41 -22.28 1.10
C PHE A 115 11.67 -22.02 2.58
N PRO A 116 11.78 -23.03 3.44
CA PRO A 116 11.79 -22.89 4.88
C PRO A 116 12.93 -22.04 5.44
N VAL A 117 12.67 -21.31 6.53
CA VAL A 117 13.70 -20.53 7.24
C VAL A 117 14.83 -21.44 7.75
N SER A 118 14.50 -22.65 8.24
CA SER A 118 15.49 -23.65 8.69
C SER A 118 16.47 -24.06 7.60
N MET A 119 16.12 -23.88 6.32
CA MET A 119 16.94 -24.14 5.15
C MET A 119 17.55 -22.88 4.52
N GLY A 120 17.41 -21.70 5.19
CA GLY A 120 17.93 -20.42 4.69
C GLY A 120 16.93 -19.55 3.94
N GLY A 121 15.64 -19.89 3.98
CA GLY A 121 14.57 -19.08 3.43
C GLY A 121 14.50 -17.71 4.11
N LYS A 122 14.19 -16.66 3.34
CA LYS A 122 14.15 -15.27 3.81
C LYS A 122 12.76 -14.69 3.67
N ASP A 123 12.48 -13.66 4.49
CA ASP A 123 11.27 -12.84 4.42
C ASP A 123 11.29 -11.96 3.15
N LYS A 124 10.86 -12.54 2.04
CA LYS A 124 10.71 -11.87 0.75
C LYS A 124 9.35 -12.17 0.14
N TRP A 125 8.79 -11.20 -0.56
CA TRP A 125 7.49 -11.32 -1.22
C TRP A 125 7.35 -12.61 -2.05
N MET A 126 8.41 -13.00 -2.77
CA MET A 126 8.43 -14.21 -3.61
C MET A 126 8.58 -15.51 -2.82
N ASN A 127 8.99 -15.46 -1.54
CA ASN A 127 9.14 -16.62 -0.67
C ASN A 127 8.02 -16.76 0.36
N LEU A 128 7.10 -15.81 0.41
CA LEU A 128 6.02 -15.77 1.39
C LEU A 128 4.66 -15.93 0.74
N VAL A 129 3.82 -16.72 1.37
CA VAL A 129 2.41 -16.90 1.00
C VAL A 129 1.54 -16.88 2.24
N THR A 130 0.27 -16.52 2.04
CA THR A 130 -0.78 -16.64 3.03
C THR A 130 -1.21 -18.10 3.15
N ALA A 131 -1.20 -18.64 4.37
CA ALA A 131 -1.66 -19.98 4.67
C ALA A 131 -2.60 -20.01 5.87
N CYS A 132 -3.62 -20.85 5.87
CA CYS A 132 -4.36 -21.14 7.09
C CYS A 132 -3.52 -21.98 8.06
N ARG A 133 -3.77 -21.85 9.36
CA ARG A 133 -3.00 -22.57 10.39
C ARG A 133 -2.89 -24.07 10.13
N PRO A 134 -3.98 -24.83 9.77
CA PRO A 134 -3.88 -26.25 9.48
C PRO A 134 -2.94 -26.58 8.30
N CYS A 135 -3.00 -25.82 7.20
CA CYS A 135 -2.15 -26.05 6.06
C CYS A 135 -0.68 -25.73 6.35
N ASN A 136 -0.42 -24.62 7.07
CA ASN A 136 0.93 -24.25 7.49
C ASN A 136 1.52 -25.31 8.44
N HIS A 137 0.75 -25.77 9.44
CA HIS A 137 1.16 -26.87 10.31
C HIS A 137 1.45 -28.16 9.54
N ARG A 138 0.61 -28.51 8.55
CA ARG A 138 0.83 -29.70 7.70
C ARG A 138 2.11 -29.58 6.88
N LYS A 139 2.44 -28.38 6.38
CA LYS A 139 3.69 -28.15 5.65
C LYS A 139 4.91 -28.19 6.57
N ALA A 140 4.79 -27.57 7.74
CA ALA A 140 5.89 -27.42 8.71
C ALA A 140 7.15 -26.78 8.06
N ASP A 141 8.33 -27.20 8.46
CA ASP A 141 9.63 -26.73 7.95
C ASP A 141 10.12 -27.52 6.71
N ARG A 142 9.20 -28.09 5.93
CA ARG A 142 9.51 -28.85 4.71
C ARG A 142 9.34 -27.99 3.46
N THR A 143 10.09 -28.33 2.43
CA THR A 143 9.82 -27.81 1.07
C THR A 143 8.46 -28.29 0.55
N LEU A 144 7.92 -27.64 -0.48
CA LEU A 144 6.66 -28.05 -1.10
C LEU A 144 6.71 -29.51 -1.57
N ALA A 145 7.80 -29.90 -2.23
CA ALA A 145 8.00 -31.26 -2.70
C ALA A 145 7.99 -32.28 -1.54
N ASN A 146 8.73 -32.02 -0.47
CA ASN A 146 8.79 -32.89 0.70
C ASN A 146 7.47 -32.95 1.47
N ALA A 147 6.70 -31.88 1.46
CA ALA A 147 5.37 -31.83 2.07
C ALA A 147 4.28 -32.43 1.17
N ARG A 148 4.58 -32.72 -0.09
CA ARG A 148 3.61 -33.10 -1.14
C ARG A 148 2.48 -32.10 -1.24
N MET A 149 2.84 -30.81 -1.27
CA MET A 149 1.90 -29.68 -1.35
C MET A 149 2.24 -28.81 -2.55
N GLU A 150 1.22 -28.23 -3.15
CA GLU A 150 1.34 -27.31 -4.29
C GLU A 150 0.73 -25.94 -3.94
N LEU A 151 1.21 -24.90 -4.61
CA LEU A 151 0.65 -23.57 -4.51
C LEU A 151 -0.46 -23.40 -5.54
N LEU A 152 -1.59 -22.89 -5.11
CA LEU A 152 -2.71 -22.54 -6.00
C LEU A 152 -2.46 -21.26 -6.80
N TYR A 153 -1.45 -20.49 -6.43
CA TYR A 153 -1.06 -19.26 -7.12
C TYR A 153 0.44 -18.99 -6.93
N VAL A 154 1.00 -18.25 -7.88
CA VAL A 154 2.39 -17.77 -7.77
C VAL A 154 2.43 -16.48 -6.96
N PRO A 155 3.28 -16.36 -5.93
CA PRO A 155 3.49 -15.10 -5.23
C PRO A 155 4.16 -14.08 -6.16
N TYR A 156 3.97 -12.79 -5.87
CA TYR A 156 4.57 -11.70 -6.63
C TYR A 156 5.03 -10.57 -5.70
N VAL A 157 5.91 -9.72 -6.21
CA VAL A 157 6.32 -8.50 -5.54
C VAL A 157 5.36 -7.39 -5.97
N PRO A 158 4.58 -6.78 -5.06
CA PRO A 158 3.73 -5.65 -5.42
C PRO A 158 4.55 -4.50 -5.97
N ASN A 159 4.11 -3.89 -7.07
CA ASN A 159 4.69 -2.63 -7.52
C ASN A 159 4.28 -1.48 -6.57
N ARG A 160 4.78 -0.25 -6.82
CA ARG A 160 4.50 0.88 -5.93
C ARG A 160 3.03 1.21 -5.80
N TYR A 161 2.29 1.17 -6.89
CA TYR A 161 0.86 1.45 -6.91
C TYR A 161 0.08 0.39 -6.15
N GLU A 162 0.35 -0.87 -6.43
CA GLU A 162 -0.23 -2.00 -5.71
C GLU A 162 0.08 -1.93 -4.20
N TYR A 163 1.32 -1.62 -3.85
CA TYR A 163 1.73 -1.51 -2.45
C TYR A 163 0.95 -0.42 -1.71
N LEU A 164 0.73 0.74 -2.32
CA LEU A 164 -0.06 1.81 -1.74
C LEU A 164 -1.54 1.42 -1.59
N ILE A 165 -2.11 0.69 -2.55
CA ILE A 165 -3.47 0.14 -2.43
C ILE A 165 -3.53 -0.84 -1.24
N LEU A 166 -2.55 -1.72 -1.10
CA LEU A 166 -2.49 -2.66 0.01
C LEU A 166 -2.34 -2.00 1.39
N GLN A 167 -1.68 -0.84 1.48
CA GLN A 167 -1.46 -0.12 2.74
C GLN A 167 -2.69 0.57 3.31
N ASN A 168 -3.64 0.97 2.48
CA ASN A 168 -4.77 1.78 2.92
C ASN A 168 -6.10 1.06 2.69
N ARG A 169 -6.95 1.00 3.73
CA ARG A 169 -8.29 0.41 3.65
C ARG A 169 -9.38 1.41 3.27
N LYS A 170 -9.06 2.71 3.30
CA LYS A 170 -10.01 3.80 3.05
C LYS A 170 -9.46 4.70 1.95
N ILE A 171 -9.44 4.17 0.74
CA ILE A 171 -9.01 4.90 -0.45
C ILE A 171 -10.24 5.55 -1.07
N LEU A 172 -10.17 6.84 -1.38
CA LEU A 172 -11.22 7.55 -2.08
C LEU A 172 -11.27 7.10 -3.55
N ALA A 173 -12.42 7.30 -4.21
CA ALA A 173 -12.64 6.82 -5.57
C ALA A 173 -11.61 7.40 -6.56
N ASP A 174 -11.37 8.69 -6.50
CA ASP A 174 -10.39 9.41 -7.33
C ASP A 174 -8.94 8.95 -7.09
N GLN A 175 -8.57 8.72 -5.82
CA GLN A 175 -7.26 8.15 -5.45
C GLN A 175 -7.12 6.71 -5.98
N MET A 176 -8.17 5.91 -5.89
CA MET A 176 -8.18 4.53 -6.38
C MET A 176 -8.04 4.52 -7.91
N GLU A 177 -8.78 5.36 -8.62
CA GLU A 177 -8.67 5.50 -10.07
C GLU A 177 -7.24 5.85 -10.49
N PHE A 178 -6.64 6.85 -9.81
CA PHE A 178 -5.25 7.22 -10.04
C PHE A 178 -4.30 6.04 -9.81
N LEU A 179 -4.41 5.36 -8.68
CA LEU A 179 -3.53 4.23 -8.36
C LEU A 179 -3.73 3.06 -9.32
N MET A 180 -4.96 2.77 -9.73
CA MET A 180 -5.26 1.70 -10.67
C MET A 180 -4.64 1.91 -12.06
N SER A 181 -4.33 3.16 -12.44
CA SER A 181 -3.62 3.44 -13.69
C SER A 181 -2.23 2.81 -13.77
N GLY A 182 -1.56 2.64 -12.62
CA GLY A 182 -0.23 2.02 -12.54
C GLY A 182 -0.24 0.55 -12.11
N VAL A 183 -1.41 -0.04 -11.90
CA VAL A 183 -1.55 -1.48 -11.59
C VAL A 183 -1.53 -2.28 -12.90
N PRO A 184 -0.67 -3.31 -13.04
CA PRO A 184 -0.62 -4.15 -14.22
C PRO A 184 -1.96 -4.85 -14.53
N GLU A 185 -2.29 -5.05 -15.81
CA GLU A 185 -3.55 -5.69 -16.22
C GLU A 185 -3.75 -7.10 -15.64
N HIS A 186 -2.66 -7.85 -15.52
CA HIS A 186 -2.67 -9.21 -14.97
C HIS A 186 -2.67 -9.25 -13.43
N SER A 187 -2.61 -8.10 -12.77
CA SER A 187 -2.59 -8.02 -11.31
C SER A 187 -3.85 -8.63 -10.70
N ARG A 188 -3.65 -9.30 -9.57
CA ARG A 188 -4.76 -9.85 -8.78
C ARG A 188 -5.64 -8.75 -8.16
N ILE A 189 -5.08 -7.57 -7.91
CA ILE A 189 -5.83 -6.41 -7.40
C ILE A 189 -6.94 -5.99 -8.38
N ARG A 190 -6.69 -6.03 -9.70
CA ARG A 190 -7.70 -5.68 -10.70
C ARG A 190 -8.91 -6.64 -10.78
N LYS A 191 -8.79 -7.83 -10.23
CA LYS A 191 -9.89 -8.82 -10.25
C LYS A 191 -10.94 -8.59 -9.16
N GLU A 192 -10.78 -7.55 -8.36
CA GLU A 192 -11.70 -7.17 -7.28
C GLU A 192 -12.63 -6.00 -7.63
N HIS A 193 -12.40 -5.35 -8.78
CA HIS A 193 -13.13 -4.15 -9.18
C HIS A 193 -13.89 -4.37 -10.50
#